data_9164e210a6e28886553e3a8ec0756862
#
_entry.id   9164e210a6e28886553e3a8ec0756862
#
_cell.length_a   1.000
_cell.length_b   1.000
_cell.length_c   1.000
_cell.angle_alpha   90.00
_cell.angle_beta   90.00
_cell.angle_gamma   90.00
#
_symmetry.space_group_name_H-M   'P 1'
#
loop_
_entity.id
_entity.type
_entity.pdbx_description
1 polymer ?
#
loop_
_entity_poly.entity_id
_entity_poly.type
_entity_poly.pdbx_seq_one_letter_code
_entity_poly.pdbx_strand_id
1 'polypeptide(L)'
;MKKNIHILLAATLLFGATSCEDFLQKDPPSSPSQSVFWQKKSDFESALAGTYSVMYSGVFSQIMPCLDGLTDNAIVQHSEGTYGWAKTIAQGDLTPNQGGFVTDIYGNCYKGIARVHILMEQLDQYTGSDISADEKKFMLAQCKALRGYFYSWLYQCYKEVPVVTQSLDLNTMNQPKATRAEVLNR
;
A
#
# COMPACT_ATOMS: atom_id res chain seq x y z
N MET A 1 31.74 -57.14 6.73
CA MET A 1 31.27 -56.36 5.56
C MET A 1 29.95 -55.60 5.83
N LYS A 2 28.91 -56.13 6.46
CA LYS A 2 27.62 -55.43 6.72
C LYS A 2 27.74 -54.19 7.58
N LYS A 3 28.63 -54.20 8.62
CA LYS A 3 28.78 -53.08 9.55
C LYS A 3 29.37 -51.79 8.90
N ASN A 4 30.20 -51.95 7.88
CA ASN A 4 30.85 -50.82 7.19
C ASN A 4 29.88 -50.12 6.18
N ILE A 5 28.87 -50.88 5.67
CA ILE A 5 27.84 -50.33 4.77
C ILE A 5 26.92 -49.37 5.50
N HIS A 6 26.56 -49.66 6.77
CA HIS A 6 25.70 -48.78 7.56
C HIS A 6 26.41 -47.47 7.95
N ILE A 7 27.75 -47.54 8.15
CA ILE A 7 28.55 -46.33 8.43
C ILE A 7 28.67 -45.44 7.19
N LEU A 8 28.83 -46.04 6.03
CA LEU A 8 28.86 -45.31 4.75
C LEU A 8 27.49 -44.66 4.44
N LEU A 9 26.39 -45.36 4.70
CA LEU A 9 25.04 -44.84 4.51
C LEU A 9 24.70 -43.70 5.49
N ALA A 10 25.18 -43.78 6.73
CA ALA A 10 24.99 -42.73 7.73
C ALA A 10 25.81 -41.48 7.40
N ALA A 11 27.03 -41.64 6.85
CA ALA A 11 27.89 -40.53 6.44
C ALA A 11 27.31 -39.77 5.23
N THR A 12 26.72 -40.46 4.25
CA THR A 12 26.05 -39.81 3.10
C THR A 12 24.77 -39.05 3.48
N LEU A 13 24.02 -39.49 4.50
CA LEU A 13 22.86 -38.78 5.02
C LEU A 13 23.23 -37.49 5.77
N LEU A 14 24.37 -37.43 6.41
CA LEU A 14 24.85 -36.25 7.13
C LEU A 14 25.39 -35.12 6.21
N PHE A 15 25.87 -35.46 5.01
CA PHE A 15 26.34 -34.47 4.04
C PHE A 15 25.22 -33.88 3.16
N GLY A 16 24.02 -34.49 3.16
CA GLY A 16 22.86 -34.00 2.39
C GLY A 16 22.05 -32.90 3.09
N ALA A 17 22.39 -32.53 4.34
CA ALA A 17 21.61 -31.58 5.13
C ALA A 17 22.13 -30.13 5.10
N THR A 18 23.15 -29.82 4.31
CA THR A 18 23.51 -28.42 4.03
C THR A 18 22.58 -27.89 2.94
N SER A 19 21.34 -27.60 3.34
CA SER A 19 20.41 -26.83 2.53
C SER A 19 20.99 -25.42 2.39
N CYS A 20 21.37 -25.04 1.17
CA CYS A 20 21.74 -23.67 0.86
C CYS A 20 20.47 -22.80 0.98
N GLU A 21 20.28 -22.10 2.08
CA GLU A 21 19.20 -21.11 2.23
C GLU A 21 19.27 -20.02 1.16
N ASP A 22 20.47 -19.66 0.70
CA ASP A 22 20.69 -18.68 -0.38
C ASP A 22 20.10 -19.09 -1.75
N PHE A 23 19.86 -20.40 -1.99
CA PHE A 23 19.26 -20.85 -3.24
C PHE A 23 17.74 -20.57 -3.33
N LEU A 24 17.07 -20.47 -2.18
CA LEU A 24 15.62 -20.22 -2.09
C LEU A 24 15.29 -18.72 -1.97
N GLN A 25 16.24 -17.89 -1.57
CA GLN A 25 16.09 -16.44 -1.55
C GLN A 25 16.47 -15.83 -2.91
N LYS A 26 15.70 -16.15 -3.94
CA LYS A 26 15.83 -15.48 -5.23
C LYS A 26 14.95 -14.24 -5.22
N ASP A 27 15.57 -13.08 -5.04
CA ASP A 27 14.91 -11.80 -5.29
C ASP A 27 14.38 -11.79 -6.74
N PRO A 28 13.12 -11.42 -6.99
CA PRO A 28 12.59 -11.36 -8.35
C PRO A 28 13.48 -10.43 -9.19
N PRO A 29 13.98 -10.85 -10.35
CA PRO A 29 14.90 -10.04 -11.17
C PRO A 29 14.25 -8.75 -11.72
N SER A 30 12.93 -8.61 -11.58
CA SER A 30 12.15 -7.46 -12.04
C SER A 30 11.70 -6.50 -10.94
N SER A 31 11.96 -6.82 -9.66
CA SER A 31 11.57 -5.96 -8.53
C SER A 31 12.69 -5.99 -7.48
N PRO A 32 13.29 -4.86 -7.10
CA PRO A 32 14.23 -4.81 -6.00
C PRO A 32 13.55 -5.32 -4.72
N SER A 33 14.21 -6.21 -3.97
CA SER A 33 13.73 -6.56 -2.62
C SER A 33 13.80 -5.33 -1.72
N GLN A 34 12.96 -5.29 -0.68
CA GLN A 34 12.99 -4.16 0.28
C GLN A 34 14.38 -3.94 0.89
N SER A 35 15.17 -5.01 1.03
CA SER A 35 16.53 -4.94 1.62
C SER A 35 17.54 -4.23 0.74
N VAL A 36 17.36 -4.18 -0.58
CA VAL A 36 18.29 -3.56 -1.54
C VAL A 36 17.75 -2.30 -2.22
N PHE A 37 16.48 -1.91 -1.94
CA PHE A 37 15.84 -0.80 -2.64
C PHE A 37 16.29 0.57 -2.11
N TRP A 38 16.43 0.75 -0.81
CA TRP A 38 16.63 2.05 -0.17
C TRP A 38 18.13 2.45 -0.06
N GLN A 39 18.83 2.50 -1.20
CA GLN A 39 20.30 2.68 -1.21
C GLN A 39 20.74 4.11 -1.55
N LYS A 40 19.96 4.87 -2.29
CA LYS A 40 20.32 6.18 -2.82
C LYS A 40 19.10 7.07 -3.00
N LYS A 41 19.31 8.37 -3.10
CA LYS A 41 18.27 9.41 -3.26
C LYS A 41 17.22 9.06 -4.31
N SER A 42 17.64 8.57 -5.49
CA SER A 42 16.71 8.24 -6.58
C SER A 42 15.71 7.13 -6.21
N ASP A 43 16.02 6.28 -5.23
CA ASP A 43 15.12 5.24 -4.78
C ASP A 43 13.97 5.86 -3.96
N PHE A 44 14.29 6.83 -3.10
CA PHE A 44 13.30 7.60 -2.35
C PHE A 44 12.43 8.47 -3.26
N GLU A 45 13.02 9.11 -4.27
CA GLU A 45 12.29 9.87 -5.29
C GLU A 45 11.33 8.96 -6.07
N SER A 46 11.77 7.76 -6.44
CA SER A 46 10.95 6.75 -7.12
C SER A 46 9.81 6.25 -6.24
N ALA A 47 10.06 6.01 -4.95
CA ALA A 47 9.05 5.61 -3.99
C ALA A 47 8.01 6.72 -3.77
N LEU A 48 8.45 7.98 -3.70
CA LEU A 48 7.57 9.14 -3.61
C LEU A 48 6.70 9.27 -4.86
N ALA A 49 7.29 9.18 -6.06
CA ALA A 49 6.56 9.16 -7.33
C ALA A 49 5.55 8.00 -7.39
N GLY A 50 5.95 6.80 -6.93
CA GLY A 50 5.08 5.65 -6.78
C GLY A 50 3.92 5.88 -5.80
N THR A 51 4.09 6.72 -4.79
CA THR A 51 3.02 7.12 -3.87
C THR A 51 2.06 8.11 -4.53
N TYR A 52 2.57 9.10 -5.25
CA TYR A 52 1.76 10.00 -6.08
C TYR A 52 0.95 9.26 -7.13
N SER A 53 1.50 8.20 -7.73
CA SER A 53 0.80 7.43 -8.76
C SER A 53 -0.51 6.82 -8.29
N VAL A 54 -0.70 6.64 -6.99
CA VAL A 54 -1.98 6.15 -6.43
C VAL A 54 -3.11 7.14 -6.71
N MET A 55 -2.84 8.44 -6.76
CA MET A 55 -3.83 9.48 -7.07
C MET A 55 -4.35 9.42 -8.51
N TYR A 56 -3.62 8.75 -9.40
CA TYR A 56 -3.98 8.62 -10.82
C TYR A 56 -4.40 7.20 -11.20
N SER A 57 -4.41 6.27 -10.25
CA SER A 57 -4.67 4.85 -10.52
C SER A 57 -6.11 4.45 -10.16
N GLY A 58 -6.65 3.50 -10.93
CA GLY A 58 -7.93 2.88 -10.63
C GLY A 58 -9.07 3.90 -10.54
N VAL A 59 -9.81 3.83 -9.44
CA VAL A 59 -11.00 4.66 -9.20
C VAL A 59 -10.69 6.16 -9.21
N PHE A 60 -9.51 6.59 -8.76
CA PHE A 60 -9.17 8.02 -8.71
C PHE A 60 -9.05 8.68 -10.08
N SER A 61 -8.72 7.94 -11.14
CA SER A 61 -8.72 8.45 -12.50
C SER A 61 -10.14 8.77 -13.03
N GLN A 62 -11.16 8.20 -12.42
CA GLN A 62 -12.56 8.29 -12.85
C GLN A 62 -13.48 8.88 -11.77
N ILE A 63 -12.92 9.30 -10.62
CA ILE A 63 -13.72 9.66 -9.45
C ILE A 63 -14.60 10.89 -9.70
N MET A 64 -14.08 11.91 -10.39
CA MET A 64 -14.84 13.15 -10.61
C MET A 64 -16.11 12.93 -11.44
N PRO A 65 -16.06 12.27 -12.64
CA PRO A 65 -17.26 11.95 -13.37
C PRO A 65 -18.23 11.05 -12.59
N CYS A 66 -17.72 10.14 -11.75
CA CYS A 66 -18.57 9.30 -10.91
C CYS A 66 -19.27 10.11 -9.84
N LEU A 67 -18.61 11.08 -9.20
CA LEU A 67 -19.22 11.95 -8.19
C LEU A 67 -20.29 12.85 -8.81
N ASP A 68 -20.06 13.40 -10.01
CA ASP A 68 -21.09 14.16 -10.73
C ASP A 68 -22.33 13.30 -11.01
N GLY A 69 -22.13 12.03 -11.38
CA GLY A 69 -23.21 11.06 -11.57
C GLY A 69 -23.97 10.65 -10.32
N LEU A 70 -23.51 11.02 -9.12
CA LEU A 70 -24.23 10.86 -7.85
C LEU A 70 -25.08 12.07 -7.48
N THR A 71 -25.08 13.10 -8.31
CA THR A 71 -25.82 14.36 -8.12
C THR A 71 -26.89 14.51 -9.19
N ASP A 72 -27.65 15.59 -9.15
CA ASP A 72 -28.60 15.99 -10.17
C ASP A 72 -27.98 16.63 -11.42
N ASN A 73 -26.66 16.85 -11.41
CA ASN A 73 -25.94 17.49 -12.54
C ASN A 73 -25.65 16.53 -13.68
N ALA A 74 -25.56 15.22 -13.43
CA ALA A 74 -25.24 14.24 -14.46
C ALA A 74 -25.97 12.90 -14.26
N ILE A 75 -26.12 12.17 -15.36
CA ILE A 75 -26.68 10.81 -15.33
C ILE A 75 -25.64 9.84 -15.87
N VAL A 76 -25.33 8.82 -15.09
CA VAL A 76 -24.46 7.73 -15.51
C VAL A 76 -25.27 6.72 -16.34
N GLN A 77 -24.98 6.62 -17.61
CA GLN A 77 -25.65 5.68 -18.53
C GLN A 77 -25.04 4.28 -18.49
N HIS A 78 -23.73 4.17 -18.25
CA HIS A 78 -23.02 2.90 -18.22
C HIS A 78 -23.47 2.01 -17.06
N SER A 79 -23.57 0.71 -17.34
CA SER A 79 -23.96 -0.29 -16.34
C SER A 79 -22.81 -1.16 -15.87
N GLU A 80 -21.60 -0.93 -16.36
CA GLU A 80 -20.41 -1.73 -16.06
C GLU A 80 -19.26 -0.87 -15.57
N GLY A 81 -18.28 -1.53 -14.89
CA GLY A 81 -17.08 -0.89 -14.38
C GLY A 81 -17.35 0.15 -13.29
N THR A 82 -16.44 1.09 -13.13
CA THR A 82 -16.51 2.14 -12.09
C THR A 82 -17.77 3.01 -12.25
N TYR A 83 -18.15 3.34 -13.49
CA TYR A 83 -19.37 4.11 -13.77
C TYR A 83 -20.64 3.35 -13.44
N GLY A 84 -20.68 2.03 -13.69
CA GLY A 84 -21.82 1.18 -13.30
C GLY A 84 -22.05 1.18 -11.79
N TRP A 85 -21.00 1.18 -11.00
CA TRP A 85 -21.11 1.31 -9.54
C TRP A 85 -21.64 2.67 -9.10
N ALA A 86 -21.22 3.77 -9.73
CA ALA A 86 -21.76 5.09 -9.46
C ALA A 86 -23.27 5.15 -9.80
N LYS A 87 -23.69 4.55 -10.91
CA LYS A 87 -25.13 4.44 -11.28
C LYS A 87 -25.94 3.69 -10.22
N THR A 88 -25.42 2.54 -9.75
CA THR A 88 -26.10 1.74 -8.71
C THR A 88 -26.27 2.54 -7.42
N ILE A 89 -25.25 3.29 -7.00
CA ILE A 89 -25.33 4.16 -5.81
C ILE A 89 -26.35 5.28 -6.02
N ALA A 90 -26.33 5.94 -7.19
CA ALA A 90 -27.28 7.01 -7.53
C ALA A 90 -28.74 6.53 -7.53
N GLN A 91 -28.98 5.27 -7.86
CA GLN A 91 -30.31 4.63 -7.82
C GLN A 91 -30.76 4.19 -6.41
N GLY A 92 -29.89 4.34 -5.41
CA GLY A 92 -30.19 3.96 -4.03
C GLY A 92 -29.95 2.47 -3.71
N ASP A 93 -29.35 1.71 -4.61
CA ASP A 93 -29.12 0.26 -4.46
C ASP A 93 -27.83 -0.07 -3.72
N LEU A 94 -27.32 0.84 -2.87
CA LEU A 94 -26.10 0.64 -2.09
C LEU A 94 -26.32 -0.40 -1.00
N THR A 95 -25.53 -1.47 -1.04
CA THR A 95 -25.54 -2.51 -0.01
C THR A 95 -24.20 -2.58 0.72
N PRO A 96 -24.16 -3.06 1.99
CA PRO A 96 -22.90 -3.19 2.75
C PRO A 96 -21.86 -4.10 2.12
N ASN A 97 -22.28 -5.05 1.29
CA ASN A 97 -21.43 -6.03 0.62
C ASN A 97 -21.08 -5.63 -0.82
N GLN A 98 -21.40 -4.41 -1.21
CA GLN A 98 -21.17 -3.93 -2.56
C GLN A 98 -19.68 -3.63 -2.77
N GLY A 99 -19.09 -4.27 -3.78
CA GLY A 99 -17.72 -4.00 -4.21
C GLY A 99 -17.59 -2.77 -5.10
N GLY A 100 -16.53 -2.73 -5.91
CA GLY A 100 -16.30 -1.70 -6.93
C GLY A 100 -15.96 -0.34 -6.33
N PHE A 101 -16.63 0.71 -6.76
CA PHE A 101 -16.32 2.10 -6.42
C PHE A 101 -16.07 2.34 -4.91
N VAL A 102 -16.93 1.78 -4.05
CA VAL A 102 -16.83 1.96 -2.59
C VAL A 102 -15.60 1.27 -2.03
N THR A 103 -15.36 0.00 -2.40
CA THR A 103 -14.19 -0.75 -1.91
C THR A 103 -12.89 -0.25 -2.53
N ASP A 104 -12.94 0.23 -3.77
CA ASP A 104 -11.76 0.70 -4.50
C ASP A 104 -11.21 2.01 -3.93
N ILE A 105 -12.08 2.97 -3.54
CA ILE A 105 -11.64 4.19 -2.84
C ILE A 105 -10.95 3.81 -1.53
N TYR A 106 -11.57 2.93 -0.73
CA TYR A 106 -11.02 2.49 0.54
C TYR A 106 -9.64 1.84 0.37
N GLY A 107 -9.56 0.85 -0.53
CA GLY A 107 -8.31 0.12 -0.79
C GLY A 107 -7.19 1.01 -1.34
N ASN A 108 -7.49 1.90 -2.29
CA ASN A 108 -6.49 2.82 -2.84
C ASN A 108 -6.01 3.85 -1.81
N CYS A 109 -6.88 4.38 -0.96
CA CYS A 109 -6.47 5.28 0.13
C CYS A 109 -5.50 4.59 1.08
N TYR A 110 -5.81 3.40 1.56
CA TYR A 110 -4.91 2.67 2.46
C TYR A 110 -3.63 2.20 1.78
N LYS A 111 -3.66 1.87 0.49
CA LYS A 111 -2.45 1.63 -0.30
C LYS A 111 -1.54 2.86 -0.34
N GLY A 112 -2.11 4.04 -0.53
CA GLY A 112 -1.36 5.31 -0.47
C GLY A 112 -0.79 5.58 0.92
N ILE A 113 -1.59 5.42 1.98
CA ILE A 113 -1.18 5.61 3.38
C ILE A 113 -0.05 4.65 3.76
N ALA A 114 -0.14 3.37 3.37
CA ALA A 114 0.92 2.40 3.63
C ALA A 114 2.25 2.80 2.97
N ARG A 115 2.21 3.22 1.70
CA ARG A 115 3.41 3.71 0.99
C ARG A 115 4.01 4.95 1.65
N VAL A 116 3.17 5.87 2.11
CA VAL A 116 3.62 7.07 2.86
C VAL A 116 4.37 6.66 4.13
N HIS A 117 3.82 5.74 4.93
CA HIS A 117 4.47 5.33 6.17
C HIS A 117 5.79 4.63 5.93
N ILE A 118 5.84 3.67 4.98
CA ILE A 118 7.09 3.00 4.61
C ILE A 118 8.14 4.03 4.16
N LEU A 119 7.79 4.98 3.29
CA LEU A 119 8.72 6.00 2.82
C LEU A 119 9.22 6.90 3.96
N MET A 120 8.34 7.32 4.88
CA MET A 120 8.73 8.15 6.03
C MET A 120 9.70 7.40 6.96
N GLU A 121 9.42 6.13 7.25
CA GLU A 121 10.26 5.28 8.10
C GLU A 121 11.63 5.03 7.46
N GLN A 122 11.66 4.76 6.15
CA GLN A 122 12.92 4.58 5.43
C GLN A 122 13.73 5.88 5.32
N LEU A 123 13.09 7.02 5.11
CA LEU A 123 13.75 8.33 5.17
C LEU A 123 14.35 8.61 6.55
N ASP A 124 13.66 8.21 7.62
CA ASP A 124 14.17 8.42 8.97
C ASP A 124 15.41 7.59 9.27
N GLN A 125 15.43 6.33 8.81
CA GLN A 125 16.53 5.40 8.98
C GLN A 125 17.71 5.65 8.03
N TYR A 126 17.52 6.45 6.97
CA TYR A 126 18.54 6.66 5.96
C TYR A 126 19.74 7.48 6.48
N THR A 127 20.92 6.92 6.33
CA THR A 127 22.19 7.52 6.79
C THR A 127 23.14 7.95 5.65
N GLY A 128 22.72 7.78 4.39
CA GLY A 128 23.50 8.21 3.23
C GLY A 128 23.62 9.75 3.18
N SER A 129 24.64 10.22 2.48
CA SER A 129 24.96 11.66 2.39
C SER A 129 24.41 12.34 1.13
N ASP A 130 23.75 11.62 0.25
CA ASP A 130 23.21 12.12 -1.03
C ASP A 130 21.80 12.75 -0.93
N ILE A 131 21.19 12.73 0.28
CA ILE A 131 19.95 13.46 0.60
C ILE A 131 20.33 14.51 1.67
N SER A 132 20.22 15.78 1.31
CA SER A 132 20.39 16.88 2.25
C SER A 132 19.26 16.95 3.27
N ALA A 133 19.49 17.63 4.40
CA ALA A 133 18.47 17.82 5.43
C ALA A 133 17.21 18.53 4.91
N ASP A 134 17.37 19.50 4.01
CA ASP A 134 16.26 20.23 3.41
C ASP A 134 15.47 19.35 2.44
N GLU A 135 16.13 18.53 1.64
CA GLU A 135 15.46 17.57 0.75
C GLU A 135 14.69 16.50 1.53
N LYS A 136 15.30 15.97 2.60
CA LYS A 136 14.61 15.04 3.52
C LYS A 136 13.37 15.68 4.11
N LYS A 137 13.48 16.92 4.61
CA LYS A 137 12.36 17.69 5.16
C LYS A 137 11.26 17.92 4.12
N PHE A 138 11.64 18.23 2.88
CA PHE A 138 10.69 18.43 1.76
C PHE A 138 9.96 17.15 1.39
N MET A 139 10.67 16.02 1.29
CA MET A 139 10.04 14.70 1.04
C MET A 139 9.07 14.31 2.15
N LEU A 140 9.44 14.54 3.42
CA LEU A 140 8.57 14.28 4.57
C LEU A 140 7.31 15.16 4.54
N ALA A 141 7.44 16.44 4.12
CA ALA A 141 6.29 17.34 3.98
C ALA A 141 5.32 16.85 2.90
N GLN A 142 5.83 16.36 1.76
CA GLN A 142 5.02 15.74 0.70
C GLN A 142 4.31 14.46 1.20
N CYS A 143 5.02 13.61 1.94
CA CYS A 143 4.42 12.43 2.57
C CYS A 143 3.24 12.80 3.48
N LYS A 144 3.40 13.82 4.32
CA LYS A 144 2.32 14.31 5.20
C LYS A 144 1.13 14.86 4.41
N ALA A 145 1.40 15.62 3.34
CA ALA A 145 0.35 16.15 2.46
C ALA A 145 -0.42 15.02 1.76
N LEU A 146 0.27 14.01 1.22
CA LEU A 146 -0.36 12.84 0.61
C LEU A 146 -1.19 12.04 1.61
N ARG A 147 -0.70 11.86 2.84
CA ARG A 147 -1.45 11.21 3.91
C ARG A 147 -2.75 11.96 4.20
N GLY A 148 -2.68 13.28 4.35
CA GLY A 148 -3.87 14.13 4.54
C GLY A 148 -4.84 14.01 3.38
N TYR A 149 -4.36 13.98 2.14
CA TYR A 149 -5.17 13.77 0.95
C TYR A 149 -5.95 12.44 1.01
N PHE A 150 -5.28 11.32 1.30
CA PHE A 150 -5.94 10.02 1.38
C PHE A 150 -6.95 9.95 2.54
N TYR A 151 -6.62 10.51 3.70
CA TYR A 151 -7.57 10.58 4.82
C TYR A 151 -8.75 11.50 4.53
N SER A 152 -8.60 12.57 3.73
CA SER A 152 -9.72 13.40 3.32
C SER A 152 -10.77 12.62 2.52
N TRP A 153 -10.33 11.74 1.61
CA TRP A 153 -11.23 10.83 0.88
C TRP A 153 -11.89 9.80 1.79
N LEU A 154 -11.12 9.18 2.67
CA LEU A 154 -11.66 8.25 3.65
C LEU A 154 -12.70 8.91 4.54
N TYR A 155 -12.45 10.12 5.01
CA TYR A 155 -13.38 10.87 5.83
C TYR A 155 -14.65 11.25 5.04
N GLN A 156 -14.52 11.73 3.83
CA GLN A 156 -15.67 12.12 3.00
C GLN A 156 -16.60 10.92 2.71
N CYS A 157 -16.03 9.76 2.38
CA CYS A 157 -16.80 8.60 1.97
C CYS A 157 -17.28 7.73 3.15
N TYR A 158 -16.48 7.60 4.23
CA TYR A 158 -16.74 6.59 5.29
C TYR A 158 -16.85 7.18 6.69
N LYS A 159 -16.44 8.41 6.93
CA LYS A 159 -16.45 9.14 8.22
C LYS A 159 -15.53 8.53 9.27
N GLU A 160 -15.81 7.33 9.75
CA GLU A 160 -15.09 6.62 10.80
C GLU A 160 -14.30 5.48 10.17
N VAL A 161 -12.98 5.59 10.21
CA VAL A 161 -12.05 4.64 9.59
C VAL A 161 -10.85 4.40 10.50
N PRO A 162 -10.14 3.28 10.38
CA PRO A 162 -8.89 3.08 11.10
C PRO A 162 -7.86 4.18 10.82
N VAL A 163 -7.25 4.70 11.88
CA VAL A 163 -6.15 5.66 11.78
C VAL A 163 -4.83 4.94 11.94
N VAL A 164 -4.09 4.85 10.83
CA VAL A 164 -2.77 4.22 10.77
C VAL A 164 -1.70 5.26 11.02
N THR A 165 -0.79 5.02 11.96
CA THR A 165 0.26 5.95 12.37
C THR A 165 1.68 5.49 12.02
N GLN A 166 1.82 4.23 11.58
CA GLN A 166 3.08 3.58 11.22
C GLN A 166 2.82 2.54 10.12
N SER A 167 3.86 1.96 9.55
CA SER A 167 3.70 0.78 8.68
C SER A 167 3.10 -0.39 9.46
N LEU A 168 2.24 -1.16 8.79
CA LEU A 168 1.55 -2.30 9.40
C LEU A 168 2.13 -3.61 8.87
N ASP A 169 2.19 -4.62 9.74
CA ASP A 169 2.50 -6.00 9.43
C ASP A 169 1.29 -6.92 9.68
N LEU A 170 1.46 -8.23 9.50
CA LEU A 170 0.40 -9.21 9.69
C LEU A 170 -0.16 -9.24 11.12
N ASN A 171 0.62 -8.84 12.12
CA ASN A 171 0.21 -8.84 13.54
C ASN A 171 -0.53 -7.54 13.91
N THR A 172 -0.24 -6.45 13.20
CA THR A 172 -0.74 -5.10 13.49
C THR A 172 -1.79 -4.60 12.50
N MET A 173 -2.11 -5.38 11.45
CA MET A 173 -3.02 -4.95 10.38
C MET A 173 -4.48 -4.75 10.83
N ASN A 174 -4.91 -5.40 11.90
CA ASN A 174 -6.27 -5.29 12.43
C ASN A 174 -6.40 -4.05 13.33
N GLN A 175 -6.67 -2.90 12.74
CA GLN A 175 -6.84 -1.64 13.45
C GLN A 175 -8.33 -1.34 13.71
N PRO A 176 -8.71 -0.90 14.92
CA PRO A 176 -10.08 -0.47 15.20
C PRO A 176 -10.41 0.82 14.44
N LYS A 177 -11.69 1.08 14.25
CA LYS A 177 -12.16 2.36 13.74
C LYS A 177 -11.85 3.48 14.74
N ALA A 178 -11.37 4.60 14.22
CA ALA A 178 -11.22 5.83 14.97
C ALA A 178 -12.50 6.68 14.87
N THR A 179 -12.68 7.58 15.82
CA THR A 179 -13.77 8.56 15.80
C THR A 179 -13.57 9.58 14.67
N ARG A 180 -14.65 10.26 14.26
CA ARG A 180 -14.59 11.33 13.24
C ARG A 180 -13.57 12.42 13.58
N ALA A 181 -13.49 12.81 14.86
CA ALA A 181 -12.54 13.82 15.32
C ALA A 181 -11.09 13.35 15.18
N GLU A 182 -10.79 12.10 15.49
CA GLU A 182 -9.46 11.52 15.32
C GLU A 182 -9.06 11.42 13.85
N VAL A 183 -9.99 11.08 12.96
CA VAL A 183 -9.70 11.03 11.51
C VAL A 183 -9.42 12.43 10.95
N LEU A 184 -10.15 13.47 11.38
CA LEU A 184 -9.96 14.86 10.93
C LEU A 184 -8.63 15.46 11.37
N ASN A 185 -8.05 14.99 12.47
CA ASN A 185 -6.80 15.48 13.02
C ASN A 185 -5.55 14.83 12.40
N ARG A 186 -5.68 14.17 11.26
CA ARG A 186 -4.60 13.46 10.54
C ARG A 186 -4.34 14.09 9.19
#